data_7149c22c548c9838e6b8e43f630310eb
#
_entry.id   7149c22c548c9838e6b8e43f630310eb
#
_cell.length_a   1.000
_cell.length_b   1.000
_cell.length_c   1.000
_cell.angle_alpha   90.00
_cell.angle_beta   90.00
_cell.angle_gamma   90.00
#
_symmetry.space_group_name_H-M   'P 1'
#
loop_
_entity.id
_entity.type
_entity.pdbx_description
1 polymer ?
#
loop_
_entity_poly.entity_id
_entity_poly.type
_entity_poly.pdbx_seq_one_letter_code
_entity_poly.pdbx_strand_id
1 'polypeptide(L)'
;LIAAEAAAHISESLPDAKSFLKTLIKTRLSASYYAEREGEIDAMSQAELIAEIADERARELALEGHRWYDLRRTTRPEIVKTYWNKNFEQETVTLPANSAKYTLPFPTEAITNNPNLNEWGK
;
A
#
# COMPACT_ATOMS: atom_id res chain seq x y z
N LEU A 1 -0.89 3.12 12.54
CA LEU A 1 -0.11 2.71 11.35
C LEU A 1 0.70 3.86 10.73
N ILE A 2 0.15 5.08 10.60
CA ILE A 2 0.91 6.24 10.07
C ILE A 2 2.17 6.51 10.91
N ALA A 3 2.04 6.54 12.24
CA ALA A 3 3.18 6.71 13.14
C ALA A 3 4.18 5.54 13.04
N ALA A 4 3.68 4.30 12.91
CA ALA A 4 4.53 3.12 12.71
C ALA A 4 5.33 3.22 11.41
N GLU A 5 4.68 3.60 10.30
CA GLU A 5 5.33 3.78 9.01
C GLU A 5 6.40 4.88 9.07
N ALA A 6 6.07 6.05 9.62
CA ALA A 6 7.01 7.16 9.75
C ALA A 6 8.25 6.77 10.60
N ALA A 7 8.02 6.11 11.74
CA ALA A 7 9.11 5.66 12.61
C ALA A 7 9.97 4.56 11.95
N ALA A 8 9.37 3.67 11.17
CA ALA A 8 10.11 2.59 10.48
C ALA A 8 11.11 3.09 9.44
N HIS A 9 10.91 4.30 8.91
CA HIS A 9 11.89 4.92 8.00
C HIS A 9 13.07 5.61 8.69
N ILE A 10 13.07 5.66 10.03
CA ILE A 10 14.13 6.27 10.84
C ILE A 10 14.78 5.15 11.66
N SER A 11 16.06 4.87 11.41
CA SER A 11 16.74 3.71 12.01
C SER A 11 16.72 3.72 13.54
N GLU A 12 16.90 4.89 14.16
CA GLU A 12 16.88 5.05 15.61
C GLU A 12 15.48 4.85 16.22
N SER A 13 14.43 4.97 15.41
CA SER A 13 13.03 4.84 15.83
C SER A 13 12.41 3.48 15.52
N LEU A 14 13.19 2.49 15.10
CA LEU A 14 12.69 1.14 14.83
C LEU A 14 11.99 0.49 16.04
N PRO A 15 12.47 0.64 17.28
CA PRO A 15 11.74 0.14 18.46
C PRO A 15 10.35 0.75 18.60
N ASP A 16 10.21 2.05 18.33
CA ASP A 16 8.92 2.75 18.38
C ASP A 16 7.99 2.25 17.28
N ALA A 17 8.51 2.05 16.05
CA ALA A 17 7.74 1.50 14.94
C ALA A 17 7.16 0.12 15.28
N LYS A 18 7.99 -0.77 15.84
CA LYS A 18 7.57 -2.10 16.32
C LYS A 18 6.51 -1.99 17.41
N SER A 19 6.70 -1.08 18.35
CA SER A 19 5.75 -0.83 19.45
C SER A 19 4.38 -0.36 18.91
N PHE A 20 4.35 0.58 17.99
CA PHE A 20 3.11 1.05 17.37
C PHE A 20 2.38 -0.04 16.60
N LEU A 21 3.11 -0.86 15.84
CA LEU A 21 2.53 -1.99 15.11
C LEU A 21 1.96 -3.01 16.08
N LYS A 22 2.73 -3.42 17.09
CA LYS A 22 2.30 -4.37 18.13
C LYS A 22 1.07 -3.91 18.88
N THR A 23 0.95 -2.61 19.16
CA THR A 23 -0.23 -2.03 19.82
C THR A 23 -1.51 -2.29 19.03
N LEU A 24 -1.47 -2.14 17.70
CA LEU A 24 -2.61 -2.46 16.85
C LEU A 24 -2.89 -3.95 16.82
N ILE A 25 -1.89 -4.77 16.48
CA ILE A 25 -2.03 -6.22 16.30
C ILE A 25 -2.56 -6.88 17.57
N LYS A 26 -2.14 -6.42 18.74
CA LYS A 26 -2.65 -6.89 20.05
C LYS A 26 -4.17 -6.76 20.19
N THR A 27 -4.77 -5.76 19.55
CA THR A 27 -6.23 -5.57 19.58
C THR A 27 -6.99 -6.45 18.59
N ARG A 28 -6.29 -7.10 17.66
CA ARG A 28 -6.87 -7.91 16.58
C ARG A 28 -6.72 -9.42 16.81
N LEU A 29 -5.70 -9.84 17.53
CA LEU A 29 -5.38 -11.25 17.75
C LEU A 29 -5.75 -11.71 19.16
N SER A 30 -6.00 -13.02 19.29
CA SER A 30 -6.07 -13.66 20.62
C SER A 30 -4.69 -13.66 21.27
N ALA A 31 -4.65 -13.84 22.60
CA ALA A 31 -3.40 -13.76 23.37
C ALA A 31 -2.33 -14.76 22.89
N SER A 32 -2.74 -15.97 22.49
CA SER A 32 -1.81 -17.01 22.00
C SER A 32 -1.19 -16.63 20.65
N TYR A 33 -1.99 -16.19 19.70
CA TYR A 33 -1.52 -15.74 18.38
C TYR A 33 -0.70 -14.46 18.48
N TYR A 34 -1.08 -13.54 19.38
CA TYR A 34 -0.30 -12.32 19.59
C TYR A 34 1.11 -12.62 20.11
N ALA A 35 1.26 -13.57 21.06
CA ALA A 35 2.59 -13.91 21.60
C ALA A 35 3.55 -14.43 20.52
N GLU A 36 3.06 -15.25 19.60
CA GLU A 36 3.84 -15.71 18.44
C GLU A 36 4.20 -14.56 17.52
N ARG A 37 3.20 -13.74 17.15
CA ARG A 37 3.36 -12.62 16.23
C ARG A 37 4.26 -11.51 16.79
N GLU A 38 4.22 -11.28 18.09
CA GLU A 38 5.10 -10.31 18.76
C GLU A 38 6.58 -10.68 18.56
N GLY A 39 6.94 -11.96 18.74
CA GLY A 39 8.30 -12.45 18.52
C GLY A 39 8.77 -12.28 17.07
N GLU A 40 7.88 -12.54 16.09
CA GLU A 40 8.18 -12.31 14.68
C GLU A 40 8.47 -10.83 14.40
N ILE A 41 7.62 -9.91 14.89
CA ILE A 41 7.81 -8.47 14.70
C ILE A 41 9.13 -8.00 15.33
N ASP A 42 9.47 -8.51 16.51
CA ASP A 42 10.72 -8.16 17.19
C ASP A 42 11.96 -8.63 16.42
N ALA A 43 11.86 -9.72 15.68
CA ALA A 43 12.95 -10.24 14.84
C ALA A 43 13.09 -9.52 13.49
N MET A 44 12.08 -8.76 13.03
CA MET A 44 12.10 -8.12 11.71
C MET A 44 13.23 -7.09 11.58
N SER A 45 13.91 -7.12 10.44
CA SER A 45 14.74 -6.04 9.95
C SER A 45 13.91 -4.80 9.60
N GLN A 46 14.56 -3.67 9.37
CA GLN A 46 13.88 -2.43 8.94
C GLN A 46 13.06 -2.62 7.66
N ALA A 47 13.63 -3.29 6.66
CA ALA A 47 12.96 -3.51 5.38
C ALA A 47 11.72 -4.40 5.52
N GLU A 48 11.83 -5.48 6.30
CA GLU A 48 10.71 -6.38 6.59
C GLU A 48 9.62 -5.68 7.39
N LEU A 49 10.00 -4.85 8.36
CA LEU A 49 9.05 -4.07 9.16
C LEU A 49 8.27 -3.07 8.31
N ILE A 50 8.93 -2.37 7.39
CA ILE A 50 8.26 -1.44 6.45
C ILE A 50 7.26 -2.20 5.58
N ALA A 51 7.64 -3.35 5.04
CA ALA A 51 6.75 -4.18 4.23
C ALA A 51 5.54 -4.68 5.05
N GLU A 52 5.78 -5.17 6.27
CA GLU A 52 4.73 -5.65 7.16
C GLU A 52 3.75 -4.54 7.56
N ILE A 53 4.24 -3.34 7.87
CA ILE A 53 3.37 -2.19 8.17
C ILE A 53 2.50 -1.82 6.95
N ALA A 54 3.05 -1.89 5.74
CA ALA A 54 2.30 -1.62 4.51
C ALA A 54 1.20 -2.68 4.25
N ASP A 55 1.48 -3.94 4.57
CA ASP A 55 0.51 -5.02 4.44
C ASP A 55 -0.54 -4.98 5.56
N GLU A 56 -0.16 -4.65 6.79
CA GLU A 56 -1.12 -4.42 7.87
C GLU A 56 -2.04 -3.25 7.57
N ARG A 57 -1.50 -2.18 6.99
CA ARG A 57 -2.31 -1.04 6.54
C ARG A 57 -3.31 -1.45 5.45
N ALA A 58 -2.91 -2.34 4.54
CA ALA A 58 -3.81 -2.87 3.51
C ALA A 58 -4.94 -3.74 4.11
N ARG A 59 -4.66 -4.50 5.18
CA ARG A 59 -5.65 -5.30 5.90
C ARG A 59 -6.63 -4.44 6.68
N GLU A 60 -6.12 -3.49 7.46
CA GLU A 60 -6.93 -2.61 8.32
C GLU A 60 -7.85 -1.68 7.52
N LEU A 61 -7.37 -1.15 6.40
CA LEU A 61 -8.11 -0.20 5.56
C LEU A 61 -8.67 -0.87 4.30
N ALA A 62 -8.93 -2.18 4.38
CA ALA A 62 -9.56 -2.91 3.28
C ALA A 62 -10.91 -2.30 2.92
N LEU A 63 -11.16 -2.12 1.61
CA LEU A 63 -12.39 -1.54 1.05
C LEU A 63 -12.58 -0.03 1.31
N GLU A 64 -11.65 0.65 1.97
CA GLU A 64 -11.71 2.10 2.20
C GLU A 64 -11.03 2.94 1.09
N GLY A 65 -10.55 2.29 0.03
CA GLY A 65 -9.95 2.97 -1.14
C GLY A 65 -8.50 3.44 -0.92
N HIS A 66 -7.88 3.16 0.22
CA HIS A 66 -6.54 3.63 0.54
C HIS A 66 -5.42 2.94 -0.23
N ARG A 67 -5.58 1.64 -0.57
CA ARG A 67 -4.49 0.81 -1.14
C ARG A 67 -3.88 1.41 -2.41
N TRP A 68 -4.69 1.96 -3.31
CA TRP A 68 -4.18 2.59 -4.53
C TRP A 68 -3.23 3.74 -4.24
N TYR A 69 -3.60 4.62 -3.32
CA TYR A 69 -2.78 5.78 -2.94
C TYR A 69 -1.51 5.37 -2.22
N ASP A 70 -1.56 4.33 -1.38
CA ASP A 70 -0.39 3.77 -0.71
C ASP A 70 0.60 3.21 -1.72
N LEU A 71 0.18 2.37 -2.65
CA LEU A 71 1.03 1.82 -3.71
C LEU A 71 1.61 2.92 -4.61
N ARG A 72 0.80 3.92 -4.97
CA ARG A 72 1.22 5.05 -5.80
C ARG A 72 2.33 5.89 -5.15
N ARG A 73 2.26 6.13 -3.85
CA ARG A 73 3.23 6.97 -3.13
C ARG A 73 4.49 6.20 -2.71
N THR A 74 4.45 4.87 -2.72
CA THR A 74 5.55 4.03 -2.23
C THR A 74 6.21 3.26 -3.38
N THR A 75 5.86 2.01 -3.56
CA THR A 75 6.60 1.03 -4.37
C THR A 75 6.23 1.03 -5.85
N ARG A 76 5.04 1.52 -6.22
CA ARG A 76 4.49 1.44 -7.60
C ARG A 76 4.74 0.08 -8.26
N PRO A 77 4.32 -1.02 -7.62
CA PRO A 77 4.65 -2.36 -8.09
C PRO A 77 3.95 -2.69 -9.39
N GLU A 78 4.39 -3.75 -10.06
CA GLU A 78 3.56 -4.37 -11.08
C GLU A 78 2.28 -4.92 -10.46
N ILE A 79 1.14 -4.65 -11.09
CA ILE A 79 -0.16 -5.19 -10.68
C ILE A 79 -0.74 -6.00 -11.82
N VAL A 80 -0.90 -7.29 -11.60
CA VAL A 80 -1.56 -8.21 -12.52
C VAL A 80 -2.94 -8.54 -11.97
N LYS A 81 -3.97 -8.30 -12.77
CA LYS A 81 -5.36 -8.63 -12.43
C LYS A 81 -6.00 -9.46 -13.52
N THR A 82 -6.60 -10.54 -13.10
CA THR A 82 -7.39 -11.41 -13.97
C THR A 82 -8.87 -11.13 -13.71
N TYR A 83 -9.66 -11.01 -14.76
CA TYR A 83 -11.09 -10.77 -14.71
C TYR A 83 -11.82 -11.59 -15.77
N TRP A 84 -13.11 -11.75 -15.62
CA TRP A 84 -13.96 -12.38 -16.61
C TRP A 84 -14.59 -11.31 -17.50
N ASN A 85 -14.39 -11.43 -18.81
CA ASN A 85 -15.02 -10.53 -19.78
C ASN A 85 -16.52 -10.84 -19.94
N LYS A 86 -17.20 -10.04 -20.77
CA LYS A 86 -18.64 -10.21 -21.05
C LYS A 86 -19.00 -11.55 -21.72
N ASN A 87 -18.03 -12.26 -22.26
CA ASN A 87 -18.21 -13.56 -22.89
C ASN A 87 -17.88 -14.72 -21.95
N PHE A 88 -17.63 -14.43 -20.66
CA PHE A 88 -17.15 -15.40 -19.66
C PHE A 88 -15.79 -16.03 -19.98
N GLU A 89 -14.94 -15.31 -20.71
CA GLU A 89 -13.54 -15.68 -20.95
C GLU A 89 -12.64 -14.96 -19.95
N GLN A 90 -11.62 -15.65 -19.49
CA GLN A 90 -10.66 -15.08 -18.53
C GLN A 90 -9.65 -14.21 -19.27
N GLU A 91 -9.56 -12.96 -18.90
CA GLU A 91 -8.58 -11.99 -19.40
C GLU A 91 -7.68 -11.48 -18.29
N THR A 92 -6.46 -11.12 -18.66
CA THR A 92 -5.48 -10.57 -17.71
C THR A 92 -5.05 -9.18 -18.17
N VAL A 93 -5.10 -8.23 -17.23
CA VAL A 93 -4.57 -6.88 -17.41
C VAL A 93 -3.37 -6.67 -16.48
N THR A 94 -2.30 -6.17 -17.04
CA THR A 94 -1.08 -5.85 -16.30
C THR A 94 -0.85 -4.34 -16.29
N LEU A 95 -0.69 -3.78 -15.10
CA LEU A 95 -0.13 -2.46 -14.89
C LEU A 95 1.37 -2.64 -14.60
N PRO A 96 2.29 -2.24 -15.48
CA PRO A 96 3.71 -2.40 -15.24
C PRO A 96 4.19 -1.61 -14.03
N ALA A 97 5.25 -2.08 -13.38
CA ALA A 97 5.90 -1.35 -12.30
C ALA A 97 6.33 0.06 -12.77
N ASN A 98 6.15 1.05 -11.92
CA ASN A 98 6.46 2.45 -12.20
C ASN A 98 5.76 3.06 -13.43
N SER A 99 4.70 2.44 -13.92
CA SER A 99 3.93 2.96 -15.05
C SER A 99 3.45 4.39 -14.81
N ALA A 100 3.44 5.21 -15.87
CA ALA A 100 2.82 6.54 -15.84
C ALA A 100 1.34 6.51 -15.45
N LYS A 101 0.65 5.38 -15.65
CA LYS A 101 -0.75 5.16 -15.25
C LYS A 101 -0.98 5.17 -13.73
N TYR A 102 0.08 5.11 -12.91
CA TYR A 102 -0.04 5.40 -11.48
C TYR A 102 -0.41 6.85 -11.20
N THR A 103 -0.19 7.75 -12.15
CA THR A 103 -0.69 9.14 -12.10
C THR A 103 -2.03 9.18 -12.81
N LEU A 104 -3.07 9.61 -12.11
CA LEU A 104 -4.39 9.76 -12.72
C LEU A 104 -4.34 10.91 -13.73
N PRO A 105 -4.89 10.72 -14.95
CA PRO A 105 -4.97 11.79 -15.93
C PRO A 105 -5.93 12.88 -15.46
N PHE A 106 -5.76 14.08 -15.96
CA PHE A 106 -6.77 15.11 -15.77
C PHE A 106 -8.09 14.71 -16.42
N PRO A 107 -9.24 15.07 -15.82
CA PRO A 107 -10.54 14.88 -16.46
C PRO A 107 -10.58 15.52 -17.84
N THR A 108 -11.24 14.88 -18.80
CA THR A 108 -11.35 15.37 -20.18
C THR A 108 -11.90 16.80 -20.23
N GLU A 109 -12.88 17.11 -19.41
CA GLU A 109 -13.46 18.47 -19.31
C GLU A 109 -12.44 19.52 -18.88
N ALA A 110 -11.55 19.17 -17.92
CA ALA A 110 -10.50 20.09 -17.51
C ALA A 110 -9.52 20.37 -18.65
N ILE A 111 -9.15 19.36 -19.44
CA ILE A 111 -8.29 19.50 -20.62
C ILE A 111 -8.99 20.33 -21.71
N THR A 112 -10.29 20.12 -21.93
CA THR A 112 -11.07 20.89 -22.92
C THR A 112 -11.11 22.36 -22.55
N ASN A 113 -11.25 22.68 -21.27
CA ASN A 113 -11.32 24.06 -20.78
C ASN A 113 -9.93 24.71 -20.65
N ASN A 114 -8.86 23.93 -20.53
CA ASN A 114 -7.49 24.41 -20.45
C ASN A 114 -6.54 23.48 -21.20
N PRO A 115 -6.30 23.72 -22.51
CA PRO A 115 -5.44 22.89 -23.34
C PRO A 115 -3.98 22.75 -22.83
N ASN A 116 -3.50 23.68 -22.02
CA ASN A 116 -2.15 23.63 -21.45
C ASN A 116 -1.98 22.46 -20.45
N LEU A 117 -3.08 21.88 -19.94
CA LEU A 117 -3.03 20.69 -19.08
C LEU A 117 -2.59 19.42 -19.83
N ASN A 118 -2.63 19.41 -21.15
CA ASN A 118 -2.18 18.26 -21.95
C ASN A 118 -0.68 17.94 -21.79
N GLU A 119 0.14 18.89 -21.37
CA GLU A 119 1.58 18.70 -21.18
C GLU A 119 1.96 18.03 -19.87
N TRP A 120 1.04 17.95 -18.90
CA TRP A 120 1.28 17.44 -17.54
C TRP A 120 0.93 15.95 -17.35
N GLY A 121 0.60 15.22 -18.37
CA GLY A 121 0.15 13.83 -18.25
C GLY A 121 0.77 12.86 -19.27
N LYS A 122 1.85 13.24 -19.91
CA LYS A 122 2.56 12.40 -20.89
C LYS A 122 3.76 11.71 -20.28
#